data_27253f11107df3cd82b083e5c5023349
#
_entry.id   27253f11107df3cd82b083e5c5023349
#
_cell.length_a   1.000
_cell.length_b   1.000
_cell.length_c   1.000
_cell.angle_alpha   90.00
_cell.angle_beta   90.00
_cell.angle_gamma   90.00
#
_symmetry.space_group_name_H-M   'P 1'
#
loop_
_entity.id
_entity.type
_entity.pdbx_description
1 polymer ?
#
loop_
_entity_poly.entity_id
_entity_poly.type
_entity_poly.pdbx_seq_one_letter_code
_entity_poly.pdbx_strand_id
1 'polypeptide(L)'
;QATDCNRDALRLDIITVGRQLLGNYFLIVKDDFDRMYTAKDLPGLKARAAEMKEILNDLDRLNAFHSRCALDKWLADARALGTTPEVKDYYEKNARNLITTWGGSLNDYASRTWAGLIKDYYSERWDMYMDAVISAVKENREFDQKKLDESLKSFEDTWVDSTDPIQVASQGELMQYARFLLQKYERRIPENL
;
A
#
# COMPACT_ATOMS: atom_id res chain seq x y z
N GLN A 1 11.67 3.40 -33.21
CA GLN A 1 10.31 3.65 -32.68
C GLN A 1 9.83 2.35 -32.07
N ALA A 2 9.55 2.36 -30.74
CA ALA A 2 8.95 1.21 -30.10
C ALA A 2 7.55 0.98 -30.66
N THR A 3 7.23 -0.26 -31.01
CA THR A 3 5.88 -0.67 -31.39
C THR A 3 4.93 -0.52 -30.19
N ASP A 4 3.61 -0.44 -30.41
CA ASP A 4 2.64 -0.26 -29.29
C ASP A 4 2.72 -1.41 -28.25
N CYS A 5 3.05 -2.63 -28.66
CA CYS A 5 3.31 -3.75 -27.73
C CYS A 5 4.51 -3.48 -26.79
N ASN A 6 5.57 -2.82 -27.29
CA ASN A 6 6.74 -2.50 -26.48
C ASN A 6 6.46 -1.35 -25.50
N ARG A 7 5.50 -0.47 -25.80
CA ARG A 7 5.14 0.63 -24.89
C ARG A 7 4.43 0.12 -23.64
N ASP A 8 3.53 -0.86 -23.75
CA ASP A 8 2.82 -1.43 -22.61
C ASP A 8 3.79 -2.19 -21.68
N ALA A 9 4.68 -3.00 -22.26
CA ALA A 9 5.73 -3.69 -21.51
C ALA A 9 6.65 -2.69 -20.78
N LEU A 10 7.13 -1.64 -21.47
CA LEU A 10 7.95 -0.61 -20.86
C LEU A 10 7.26 0.12 -19.71
N ARG A 11 5.94 0.37 -19.82
CA ARG A 11 5.15 0.97 -18.72
C ARG A 11 5.16 0.07 -17.49
N LEU A 12 4.94 -1.22 -17.66
CA LEU A 12 4.98 -2.21 -16.58
C LEU A 12 6.38 -2.32 -15.96
N ASP A 13 7.43 -2.28 -16.77
CA ASP A 13 8.81 -2.32 -16.29
C ASP A 13 9.13 -1.09 -15.42
N ILE A 14 8.77 0.11 -15.86
CA ILE A 14 8.94 1.35 -15.09
C ILE A 14 8.20 1.27 -13.76
N ILE A 15 6.94 0.82 -13.76
CA ILE A 15 6.16 0.65 -12.54
C ILE A 15 6.81 -0.39 -11.62
N THR A 16 7.26 -1.52 -12.18
CA THR A 16 7.86 -2.61 -11.39
C THR A 16 9.17 -2.18 -10.74
N VAL A 17 10.05 -1.51 -11.47
CA VAL A 17 11.33 -1.01 -10.93
C VAL A 17 11.07 0.07 -9.88
N GLY A 18 10.20 1.04 -10.18
CA GLY A 18 9.86 2.11 -9.24
C GLY A 18 9.20 1.58 -7.97
N ARG A 19 8.32 0.59 -8.09
CA ARG A 19 7.72 -0.09 -6.95
C ARG A 19 8.74 -0.80 -6.07
N GLN A 20 9.70 -1.51 -6.68
CA GLN A 20 10.76 -2.18 -5.93
C GLN A 20 11.64 -1.18 -5.19
N LEU A 21 12.04 -0.10 -5.87
CA LEU A 21 12.89 0.94 -5.30
C LEU A 21 12.20 1.63 -4.10
N LEU A 22 10.96 2.06 -4.28
CA LEU A 22 10.20 2.72 -3.22
C LEU A 22 9.88 1.77 -2.06
N GLY A 23 9.60 0.49 -2.36
CA GLY A 23 9.40 -0.53 -1.33
C GLY A 23 10.64 -0.78 -0.48
N ASN A 24 11.81 -0.87 -1.10
CA ASN A 24 13.08 -1.01 -0.39
C ASN A 24 13.35 0.23 0.48
N TYR A 25 13.10 1.42 -0.06
CA TYR A 25 13.29 2.66 0.69
C TYR A 25 12.30 2.78 1.87
N PHE A 26 11.05 2.33 1.67
CA PHE A 26 10.08 2.27 2.76
C PHE A 26 10.59 1.45 3.95
N LEU A 27 11.24 0.31 3.72
CA LEU A 27 11.82 -0.52 4.79
C LEU A 27 12.90 0.23 5.57
N ILE A 28 13.75 1.01 4.89
CA ILE A 28 14.77 1.84 5.55
C ILE A 28 14.12 2.89 6.46
N VAL A 29 13.11 3.58 5.96
CA VAL A 29 12.39 4.62 6.74
C VAL A 29 11.64 3.98 7.90
N LYS A 30 11.08 2.79 7.72
CA LYS A 30 10.44 1.99 8.78
C LYS A 30 11.45 1.59 9.86
N ASP A 31 12.65 1.14 9.49
CA ASP A 31 13.69 0.80 10.45
C ASP A 31 14.19 2.04 11.21
N ASP A 32 14.23 3.21 10.58
CA ASP A 32 14.47 4.47 11.25
C ASP A 32 13.34 4.82 12.24
N PHE A 33 12.08 4.61 11.86
CA PHE A 33 10.94 4.79 12.74
C PHE A 33 11.08 3.93 14.01
N ASP A 34 11.46 2.67 13.90
CA ASP A 34 11.67 1.76 15.04
C ASP A 34 12.83 2.23 15.93
N ARG A 35 13.90 2.77 15.32
CA ARG A 35 15.01 3.37 16.09
C ARG A 35 14.56 4.60 16.88
N MET A 36 13.70 5.45 16.31
CA MET A 36 13.10 6.59 17.02
C MET A 36 12.21 6.13 18.18
N TYR A 37 11.46 5.02 18.01
CA TYR A 37 10.67 4.44 19.08
C TYR A 37 11.57 3.99 20.25
N THR A 38 12.65 3.27 19.96
CA THR A 38 13.64 2.82 20.97
C THR A 38 14.27 4.00 21.70
N ALA A 39 14.57 5.10 20.99
CA ALA A 39 15.12 6.33 21.55
C ALA A 39 14.07 7.21 22.25
N LYS A 40 12.78 6.86 22.18
CA LYS A 40 11.65 7.68 22.66
C LYS A 40 11.63 9.08 22.02
N ASP A 41 12.15 9.21 20.80
CA ASP A 41 12.19 10.45 20.04
C ASP A 41 10.86 10.72 19.34
N LEU A 42 9.94 11.42 20.03
CA LEU A 42 8.61 11.73 19.48
C LEU A 42 8.65 12.63 18.22
N PRO A 43 9.50 13.66 18.10
CA PRO A 43 9.66 14.41 16.85
C PRO A 43 10.15 13.53 15.69
N GLY A 44 11.15 12.70 15.93
CA GLY A 44 11.68 11.77 14.94
C GLY A 44 10.63 10.75 14.47
N LEU A 45 9.85 10.16 15.38
CA LEU A 45 8.72 9.27 15.04
C LEU A 45 7.74 9.94 14.10
N LYS A 46 7.30 11.16 14.42
CA LYS A 46 6.36 11.91 13.56
C LYS A 46 6.93 12.21 12.18
N ALA A 47 8.21 12.56 12.11
CA ALA A 47 8.89 12.83 10.84
C ALA A 47 8.96 11.56 9.97
N ARG A 48 9.36 10.41 10.55
CA ARG A 48 9.42 9.13 9.81
C ARG A 48 8.03 8.63 9.43
N ALA A 49 7.02 8.75 10.28
CA ALA A 49 5.63 8.44 9.95
C ALA A 49 5.13 9.24 8.74
N ALA A 50 5.40 10.54 8.71
CA ALA A 50 5.03 11.39 7.57
C ALA A 50 5.73 10.94 6.28
N GLU A 51 7.01 10.56 6.36
CA GLU A 51 7.76 10.05 5.20
C GLU A 51 7.25 8.68 4.73
N MET A 52 6.89 7.76 5.64
CA MET A 52 6.26 6.50 5.28
C MET A 52 4.95 6.71 4.54
N LYS A 53 4.08 7.62 5.01
CA LYS A 53 2.83 8.00 4.33
C LYS A 53 3.10 8.59 2.94
N GLU A 54 4.11 9.43 2.80
CA GLU A 54 4.50 10.00 1.51
C GLU A 54 4.90 8.91 0.51
N ILE A 55 5.71 7.93 0.93
CA ILE A 55 6.14 6.80 0.09
C ILE A 55 4.93 5.93 -0.33
N LEU A 56 4.02 5.62 0.61
CA LEU A 56 2.81 4.85 0.29
C LEU A 56 1.92 5.56 -0.73
N ASN A 57 1.74 6.88 -0.60
CA ASN A 57 1.00 7.67 -1.58
C ASN A 57 1.67 7.66 -2.96
N ASP A 58 2.99 7.75 -3.01
CA ASP A 58 3.72 7.70 -4.28
C ASP A 58 3.68 6.31 -4.91
N LEU A 59 3.73 5.24 -4.11
CA LEU A 59 3.53 3.87 -4.55
C LEU A 59 2.14 3.66 -5.14
N ASP A 60 1.09 4.11 -4.46
CA ASP A 60 -0.28 4.01 -4.95
C ASP A 60 -0.44 4.71 -6.29
N ARG A 61 0.00 5.97 -6.36
CA ARG A 61 -0.06 6.76 -7.58
C ARG A 61 0.75 6.15 -8.73
N LEU A 62 1.94 5.60 -8.47
CA LEU A 62 2.75 4.93 -9.50
C LEU A 62 2.04 3.72 -10.08
N ASN A 63 1.41 2.91 -9.25
CA ASN A 63 0.68 1.73 -9.68
C ASN A 63 -0.59 2.07 -10.48
N ALA A 64 -1.22 3.22 -10.21
CA ALA A 64 -2.43 3.67 -10.91
C ALA A 64 -2.22 3.91 -12.42
N PHE A 65 -0.98 4.03 -12.90
CA PHE A 65 -0.70 4.20 -14.32
C PHE A 65 -0.92 2.95 -15.18
N HIS A 66 -1.24 1.79 -14.57
CA HIS A 66 -1.51 0.58 -15.33
C HIS A 66 -2.62 -0.27 -14.69
N SER A 67 -3.64 -0.63 -15.47
CA SER A 67 -4.82 -1.37 -14.98
C SER A 67 -4.50 -2.75 -14.37
N ARG A 68 -3.42 -3.42 -14.79
CA ARG A 68 -2.94 -4.67 -14.16
C ARG A 68 -2.39 -4.47 -12.74
N CYS A 69 -2.13 -3.22 -12.36
CA CYS A 69 -1.64 -2.84 -11.04
C CYS A 69 -2.70 -2.05 -10.26
N ALA A 70 -3.98 -2.28 -10.55
CA ALA A 70 -5.09 -1.54 -9.97
C ALA A 70 -6.15 -2.47 -9.37
N LEU A 71 -6.62 -2.15 -8.17
CA LEU A 71 -7.57 -2.95 -7.41
C LEU A 71 -8.96 -2.91 -8.01
N ASP A 72 -9.40 -1.75 -8.50
CA ASP A 72 -10.74 -1.57 -9.09
C ASP A 72 -11.00 -2.55 -10.25
N LYS A 73 -10.00 -2.76 -11.11
CA LYS A 73 -10.11 -3.75 -12.18
C LYS A 73 -10.26 -5.18 -11.63
N TRP A 74 -9.49 -5.56 -10.63
CA TRP A 74 -9.58 -6.88 -10.00
C TRP A 74 -10.97 -7.14 -9.41
N LEU A 75 -11.51 -6.17 -8.69
CA LEU A 75 -12.85 -6.27 -8.12
C LEU A 75 -13.95 -6.27 -9.19
N ALA A 76 -13.82 -5.43 -10.21
CA ALA A 76 -14.77 -5.40 -11.33
C ALA A 76 -14.80 -6.74 -12.09
N ASP A 77 -13.64 -7.33 -12.36
CA ASP A 77 -13.54 -8.64 -13.02
C ASP A 77 -14.19 -9.75 -12.15
N ALA A 78 -13.99 -9.73 -10.83
CA ALA A 78 -14.64 -10.66 -9.93
C ALA A 78 -16.17 -10.49 -9.91
N ARG A 79 -16.66 -9.27 -9.81
CA ARG A 79 -18.10 -8.96 -9.86
C ARG A 79 -18.74 -9.37 -11.18
N ALA A 80 -18.01 -9.29 -12.29
CA ALA A 80 -18.52 -9.67 -13.62
C ALA A 80 -18.88 -11.17 -13.74
N LEU A 81 -18.38 -12.02 -12.84
CA LEU A 81 -18.73 -13.45 -12.77
C LEU A 81 -20.11 -13.68 -12.13
N GLY A 82 -20.63 -12.70 -11.38
CA GLY A 82 -21.93 -12.82 -10.71
C GLY A 82 -23.10 -12.46 -11.62
N THR A 83 -24.22 -13.19 -11.49
CA THR A 83 -25.46 -12.98 -12.25
C THR A 83 -26.50 -12.15 -11.50
N THR A 84 -26.44 -12.10 -10.17
CA THR A 84 -27.30 -11.27 -9.32
C THR A 84 -26.45 -10.33 -8.44
N PRO A 85 -27.03 -9.26 -7.86
CA PRO A 85 -26.31 -8.38 -6.95
C PRO A 85 -25.62 -9.13 -5.81
N GLU A 86 -26.32 -10.05 -5.17
CA GLU A 86 -25.82 -10.83 -4.02
C GLU A 86 -24.63 -11.72 -4.42
N VAL A 87 -24.69 -12.33 -5.60
CA VAL A 87 -23.59 -13.16 -6.14
C VAL A 87 -22.39 -12.29 -6.52
N LYS A 88 -22.62 -11.08 -7.04
CA LYS A 88 -21.55 -10.10 -7.32
C LYS A 88 -20.85 -9.68 -6.04
N ASP A 89 -21.57 -9.40 -4.98
CA ASP A 89 -21.01 -9.02 -3.67
C ASP A 89 -20.23 -10.19 -3.05
N TYR A 90 -20.74 -11.41 -3.19
CA TYR A 90 -20.01 -12.62 -2.76
C TYR A 90 -18.68 -12.80 -3.50
N TYR A 91 -18.64 -12.60 -4.82
CA TYR A 91 -17.39 -12.69 -5.59
C TYR A 91 -16.41 -11.56 -5.24
N GLU A 92 -16.90 -10.34 -5.01
CA GLU A 92 -16.06 -9.22 -4.57
C GLU A 92 -15.44 -9.52 -3.21
N LYS A 93 -16.24 -9.97 -2.22
CA LYS A 93 -15.74 -10.38 -0.91
C LYS A 93 -14.62 -11.43 -1.02
N ASN A 94 -14.81 -12.46 -1.85
CA ASN A 94 -13.79 -13.48 -2.07
C ASN A 94 -12.54 -12.90 -2.73
N ALA A 95 -12.71 -11.98 -3.69
CA ALA A 95 -11.59 -11.32 -4.37
C ALA A 95 -10.78 -10.42 -3.41
N ARG A 96 -11.44 -9.70 -2.49
CA ARG A 96 -10.79 -8.93 -1.42
C ARG A 96 -10.05 -9.84 -0.45
N ASN A 97 -10.73 -10.89 0.04
CA ASN A 97 -10.14 -11.87 0.96
C ASN A 97 -8.88 -12.51 0.37
N LEU A 98 -8.92 -12.97 -0.88
CA LEU A 98 -7.83 -13.70 -1.53
C LEU A 98 -6.50 -12.94 -1.50
N ILE A 99 -6.53 -11.61 -1.65
CA ILE A 99 -5.33 -10.77 -1.73
C ILE A 99 -4.96 -10.11 -0.40
N THR A 100 -5.69 -10.38 0.68
CA THR A 100 -5.48 -9.79 2.01
C THR A 100 -5.47 -10.85 3.10
N THR A 101 -6.62 -11.22 3.65
CA THR A 101 -6.76 -12.07 4.86
C THR A 101 -6.80 -13.58 4.57
N TRP A 102 -6.76 -13.99 3.30
CA TRP A 102 -6.77 -15.40 2.95
C TRP A 102 -5.57 -16.15 3.53
N GLY A 103 -5.82 -17.33 4.07
CA GLY A 103 -4.79 -18.16 4.69
C GLY A 103 -4.72 -18.07 6.21
N GLY A 104 -5.57 -17.27 6.86
CA GLY A 104 -5.63 -17.16 8.32
C GLY A 104 -4.30 -16.67 8.91
N SER A 105 -3.53 -17.56 9.55
CA SER A 105 -2.21 -17.21 10.11
C SER A 105 -1.16 -16.80 9.08
N LEU A 106 -1.44 -16.97 7.80
CA LEU A 106 -0.61 -16.54 6.67
C LEU A 106 -1.18 -15.27 6.01
N ASN A 107 -1.70 -14.35 6.80
CA ASN A 107 -2.17 -13.05 6.30
C ASN A 107 -1.17 -12.46 5.31
N ASP A 108 -1.70 -11.80 4.27
CA ASP A 108 -0.92 -11.23 3.18
C ASP A 108 -0.15 -12.26 2.31
N TYR A 109 -0.47 -13.56 2.42
CA TYR A 109 0.18 -14.61 1.61
C TYR A 109 0.11 -14.31 0.11
N ALA A 110 -1.04 -13.85 -0.38
CA ALA A 110 -1.25 -13.47 -1.77
C ALA A 110 -1.24 -11.95 -1.98
N SER A 111 -0.56 -11.21 -1.12
CA SER A 111 -0.50 -9.75 -1.14
C SER A 111 -0.10 -9.19 -2.51
N ARG A 112 -0.64 -8.02 -2.85
CA ARG A 112 -0.37 -7.30 -4.09
C ARG A 112 -0.07 -5.84 -3.80
N THR A 113 0.93 -5.30 -4.48
CA THR A 113 1.22 -3.87 -4.43
C THR A 113 0.47 -3.19 -5.58
N TRP A 114 -0.83 -2.98 -5.39
CA TRP A 114 -1.71 -2.36 -6.39
C TRP A 114 -2.25 -1.02 -5.91
N ALA A 115 -2.45 -0.10 -6.85
CA ALA A 115 -3.17 1.14 -6.58
C ALA A 115 -4.60 0.84 -6.09
N GLY A 116 -5.08 1.61 -5.15
CA GLY A 116 -6.30 1.37 -4.41
C GLY A 116 -6.09 0.42 -3.23
N LEU A 117 -5.40 -0.72 -3.40
CA LEU A 117 -5.06 -1.61 -2.28
C LEU A 117 -4.04 -0.98 -1.33
N ILE A 118 -3.02 -0.31 -1.89
CA ILE A 118 -2.04 0.43 -1.08
C ILE A 118 -2.76 1.52 -0.29
N LYS A 119 -3.59 2.33 -0.97
CA LYS A 119 -4.27 3.47 -0.38
C LYS A 119 -5.30 3.07 0.68
N ASP A 120 -6.22 2.14 0.32
CA ASP A 120 -7.42 1.89 1.11
C ASP A 120 -7.27 0.73 2.11
N TYR A 121 -6.20 -0.06 2.02
CA TYR A 121 -5.93 -1.18 2.92
C TYR A 121 -4.57 -1.06 3.62
N TYR A 122 -3.46 -1.01 2.88
CA TYR A 122 -2.14 -1.01 3.52
C TYR A 122 -1.82 0.31 4.21
N SER A 123 -2.21 1.46 3.66
CA SER A 123 -1.98 2.76 4.31
C SER A 123 -2.70 2.86 5.64
N GLU A 124 -3.96 2.39 5.72
CA GLU A 124 -4.72 2.38 6.97
C GLU A 124 -4.06 1.48 8.03
N ARG A 125 -3.58 0.29 7.64
CA ARG A 125 -2.86 -0.60 8.56
C ARG A 125 -1.56 0.03 9.09
N TRP A 126 -0.80 0.69 8.20
CA TRP A 126 0.41 1.41 8.59
C TRP A 126 0.10 2.62 9.48
N ASP A 127 -0.98 3.34 9.20
CA ASP A 127 -1.43 4.46 10.02
C ASP A 127 -1.81 3.99 11.43
N MET A 128 -2.57 2.92 11.56
CA MET A 128 -2.91 2.32 12.85
C MET A 128 -1.66 1.92 13.65
N TYR A 129 -0.66 1.32 12.99
CA TYR A 129 0.62 0.97 13.64
C TYR A 129 1.38 2.22 14.10
N MET A 130 1.59 3.19 13.21
CA MET A 130 2.35 4.41 13.52
C MET A 130 1.67 5.21 14.63
N ASP A 131 0.36 5.34 14.59
CA ASP A 131 -0.40 6.07 15.60
C ASP A 131 -0.36 5.37 16.97
N ALA A 132 -0.43 4.04 17.00
CA ALA A 132 -0.29 3.27 18.24
C ALA A 132 1.09 3.44 18.88
N VAL A 133 2.17 3.40 18.08
CA VAL A 133 3.54 3.60 18.52
C VAL A 133 3.76 5.04 19.02
N ILE A 134 3.33 6.03 18.24
CA ILE A 134 3.44 7.45 18.60
C ILE A 134 2.67 7.75 19.89
N SER A 135 1.46 7.21 20.05
CA SER A 135 0.65 7.36 21.27
C SER A 135 1.34 6.74 22.48
N ALA A 136 1.94 5.56 22.33
CA ALA A 136 2.66 4.89 23.40
C ALA A 136 3.82 5.77 23.92
N VAL A 137 4.64 6.35 23.02
CA VAL A 137 5.72 7.26 23.40
C VAL A 137 5.20 8.54 24.03
N LYS A 138 4.15 9.16 23.45
CA LYS A 138 3.54 10.38 23.99
C LYS A 138 2.98 10.20 25.40
N GLU A 139 2.41 9.02 25.68
CA GLU A 139 1.81 8.67 26.97
C GLU A 139 2.79 8.00 27.93
N ASN A 140 4.07 7.88 27.55
CA ASN A 140 5.13 7.21 28.32
C ASN A 140 4.73 5.80 28.77
N ARG A 141 4.12 5.02 27.90
CA ARG A 141 3.76 3.61 28.10
C ARG A 141 4.43 2.71 27.07
N GLU A 142 4.44 1.42 27.33
CA GLU A 142 4.88 0.44 26.34
C GLU A 142 3.85 0.30 25.20
N PHE A 143 4.37 -0.03 24.03
CA PHE A 143 3.54 -0.33 22.87
C PHE A 143 2.82 -1.68 23.08
N ASP A 144 1.51 -1.68 22.84
CA ASP A 144 0.63 -2.83 23.02
C ASP A 144 0.34 -3.51 21.67
N GLN A 145 1.16 -4.48 21.32
CA GLN A 145 1.03 -5.25 20.08
C GLN A 145 -0.32 -5.97 20.00
N LYS A 146 -0.78 -6.57 21.12
CA LYS A 146 -2.01 -7.34 21.14
C LYS A 146 -3.23 -6.45 20.83
N LYS A 147 -3.27 -5.25 21.40
CA LYS A 147 -4.32 -4.29 21.12
C LYS A 147 -4.31 -3.83 19.67
N LEU A 148 -3.12 -3.65 19.08
CA LEU A 148 -3.00 -3.34 17.68
C LEU A 148 -3.51 -4.49 16.80
N ASP A 149 -3.12 -5.74 17.09
CA ASP A 149 -3.53 -6.91 16.33
C ASP A 149 -5.07 -7.08 16.32
N GLU A 150 -5.72 -6.87 17.47
CA GLU A 150 -7.18 -6.89 17.60
C GLU A 150 -7.83 -5.78 16.73
N SER A 151 -7.26 -4.57 16.73
CA SER A 151 -7.76 -3.45 15.93
C SER A 151 -7.55 -3.68 14.43
N LEU A 152 -6.39 -4.17 14.04
CA LEU A 152 -6.08 -4.53 12.65
C LEU A 152 -7.04 -5.61 12.14
N LYS A 153 -7.27 -6.67 12.95
CA LYS A 153 -8.21 -7.72 12.55
C LYS A 153 -9.61 -7.17 12.32
N SER A 154 -10.10 -6.31 13.20
CA SER A 154 -11.42 -5.69 13.04
C SER A 154 -11.52 -4.85 11.77
N PHE A 155 -10.48 -4.07 11.46
CA PHE A 155 -10.39 -3.31 10.22
C PHE A 155 -10.38 -4.22 8.99
N GLU A 156 -9.53 -5.25 9.00
CA GLU A 156 -9.37 -6.20 7.90
C GLU A 156 -10.68 -6.95 7.58
N ASP A 157 -11.37 -7.44 8.62
CA ASP A 157 -12.66 -8.11 8.46
C ASP A 157 -13.71 -7.15 7.85
N THR A 158 -13.75 -5.89 8.32
CA THR A 158 -14.64 -4.86 7.79
C THR A 158 -14.32 -4.52 6.34
N TRP A 159 -13.05 -4.37 5.99
CA TRP A 159 -12.61 -4.06 4.65
C TRP A 159 -12.94 -5.18 3.65
N VAL A 160 -12.78 -6.43 4.06
CA VAL A 160 -13.13 -7.61 3.24
C VAL A 160 -14.63 -7.69 2.99
N ASP A 161 -15.45 -7.33 3.98
CA ASP A 161 -16.91 -7.36 3.89
C ASP A 161 -17.52 -6.14 3.19
N SER A 162 -16.73 -5.08 2.95
CA SER A 162 -17.20 -3.87 2.25
C SER A 162 -17.44 -4.14 0.77
N THR A 163 -18.46 -3.49 0.23
CA THR A 163 -18.75 -3.35 -1.20
C THR A 163 -18.64 -1.90 -1.68
N ASP A 164 -18.00 -1.04 -0.87
CA ASP A 164 -17.78 0.34 -1.23
C ASP A 164 -16.95 0.44 -2.52
N PRO A 165 -17.36 1.28 -3.48
CA PRO A 165 -16.66 1.40 -4.75
C PRO A 165 -15.25 1.92 -4.57
N ILE A 166 -14.28 1.17 -5.08
CA ILE A 166 -12.90 1.62 -5.20
C ILE A 166 -12.67 2.11 -6.61
N GLN A 167 -12.14 3.32 -6.74
CA GLN A 167 -11.80 3.92 -8.02
C GLN A 167 -10.32 4.24 -8.07
N VAL A 168 -9.65 3.71 -9.07
CA VAL A 168 -8.24 3.99 -9.35
C VAL A 168 -8.15 4.85 -10.60
N ALA A 169 -7.61 6.05 -10.47
CA ALA A 169 -7.42 6.95 -11.60
C ALA A 169 -5.97 7.41 -11.68
N SER A 170 -5.33 7.19 -12.82
CA SER A 170 -4.02 7.78 -13.10
C SER A 170 -4.15 9.27 -13.37
N GLN A 171 -3.21 10.06 -12.86
CA GLN A 171 -3.15 11.50 -13.07
C GLN A 171 -1.87 11.88 -13.81
N GLY A 172 -2.00 12.39 -15.04
CA GLY A 172 -0.88 12.83 -15.86
C GLY A 172 -0.21 11.68 -16.62
N GLU A 173 1.07 11.85 -16.93
CA GLU A 173 1.87 10.93 -17.75
C GLU A 173 2.85 10.14 -16.90
N LEU A 174 2.94 8.81 -17.08
CA LEU A 174 3.84 7.92 -16.34
C LEU A 174 5.30 8.39 -16.40
N MET A 175 5.81 8.73 -17.58
CA MET A 175 7.23 9.14 -17.73
C MET A 175 7.54 10.44 -16.99
N GLN A 176 6.59 11.36 -16.95
CA GLN A 176 6.71 12.58 -16.16
C GLN A 176 6.73 12.28 -14.66
N TYR A 177 5.83 11.40 -14.24
CA TYR A 177 5.77 11.01 -12.83
C TYR A 177 7.00 10.20 -12.38
N ALA A 178 7.48 9.28 -13.21
CA ALA A 178 8.72 8.54 -12.94
C ALA A 178 9.95 9.47 -12.77
N ARG A 179 10.07 10.51 -13.62
CA ARG A 179 11.11 11.53 -13.47
C ARG A 179 10.97 12.34 -12.18
N PHE A 180 9.73 12.69 -11.82
CA PHE A 180 9.45 13.36 -10.55
C PHE A 180 9.88 12.49 -9.37
N LEU A 181 9.54 11.21 -9.36
CA LEU A 181 9.96 10.28 -8.30
C LEU A 181 11.50 10.15 -8.23
N LEU A 182 12.16 10.02 -9.38
CA LEU A 182 13.62 9.97 -9.43
C LEU A 182 14.23 11.21 -8.77
N GLN A 183 13.82 12.41 -9.16
CA GLN A 183 14.30 13.67 -8.58
C GLN A 183 13.99 13.79 -7.07
N LYS A 184 12.81 13.30 -6.64
CA LYS A 184 12.38 13.34 -5.25
C LYS A 184 13.21 12.44 -4.35
N TYR A 185 13.58 11.25 -4.84
CA TYR A 185 14.17 10.19 -4.03
C TYR A 185 15.66 9.94 -4.29
N GLU A 186 16.26 10.42 -5.40
CA GLU A 186 17.67 10.16 -5.75
C GLU A 186 18.68 10.48 -4.64
N ARG A 187 18.37 11.50 -3.80
CA ARG A 187 19.24 11.91 -2.68
C ARG A 187 18.85 11.29 -1.34
N ARG A 188 17.70 10.63 -1.28
CA ARG A 188 17.18 10.02 -0.04
C ARG A 188 17.48 8.53 0.01
N ILE A 189 17.57 7.89 -1.15
CA ILE A 189 17.84 6.47 -1.29
C ILE A 189 19.35 6.24 -1.26
N PRO A 190 19.87 5.40 -0.35
CA PRO A 190 21.28 5.04 -0.32
C PRO A 190 21.73 4.39 -1.63
N GLU A 191 22.97 4.68 -2.08
CA GLU A 191 23.52 4.13 -3.33
C GLU A 191 23.66 2.59 -3.34
N ASN A 192 23.61 1.94 -2.17
CA ASN A 192 23.79 0.49 -1.98
C ASN A 192 22.47 -0.29 -1.84
N LEU A 193 21.38 0.25 -2.32
CA LEU A 193 20.04 -0.34 -2.19
C LEU A 193 19.73 -1.32 -3.31
#